data_86bee30d2c421bbacdbc7aa07a93f10d
#
_entry.id   86bee30d2c421bbacdbc7aa07a93f10d
#
_cell.length_a   1.000
_cell.length_b   1.000
_cell.length_c   1.000
_cell.angle_alpha   90.00
_cell.angle_beta   90.00
_cell.angle_gamma   90.00
#
_symmetry.space_group_name_H-M   'P 1'
#
loop_
_entity.id
_entity.type
_entity.pdbx_description
1 polymer ?
#
loop_
_entity_poly.entity_id
_entity_poly.type
_entity_poly.pdbx_seq_one_letter_code
_entity_poly.pdbx_strand_id
1 'polypeptide(L)'
;MLFRSMRTLLENRYEPEKLVVPAGLTGETLKNFIKAERRKELCFEGQRWFDLRRYGMPQITHEWEGKTYTLKSNDPSYTMPIPDEVLIKNKRLEQNPLAPKREN
;
A
#
# COMPACT_ATOMS: atom_id res chain seq x y z
N MET A 1 7.40 4.18 -22.96
CA MET A 1 8.55 4.34 -22.05
C MET A 1 8.43 3.47 -20.80
N LEU A 2 7.37 3.56 -20.02
CA LEU A 2 7.15 2.74 -18.80
C LEU A 2 7.22 1.22 -19.01
N PHE A 3 6.66 0.70 -20.10
CA PHE A 3 6.68 -0.73 -20.39
C PHE A 3 8.10 -1.27 -20.67
N ARG A 4 8.97 -0.48 -21.30
CA ARG A 4 10.37 -0.85 -21.53
C ARG A 4 11.12 -1.04 -20.20
N SER A 5 10.95 -0.09 -19.27
CA SER A 5 11.57 -0.16 -17.94
C SER A 5 11.08 -1.36 -17.12
N MET A 6 9.78 -1.67 -17.18
CA MET A 6 9.21 -2.86 -16.55
C MET A 6 9.77 -4.16 -17.15
N ARG A 7 9.89 -4.22 -18.45
CA ARG A 7 10.49 -5.37 -19.13
C ARG A 7 11.93 -5.59 -18.67
N THR A 8 12.74 -4.54 -18.64
CA THR A 8 14.13 -4.62 -18.14
C THR A 8 14.19 -5.10 -16.68
N LEU A 9 13.28 -4.63 -15.81
CA LEU A 9 13.19 -5.13 -14.44
C LEU A 9 12.90 -6.63 -14.40
N LEU A 10 11.90 -7.09 -15.14
CA LEU A 10 11.52 -8.50 -15.18
C LEU A 10 12.65 -9.39 -15.73
N GLU A 11 13.32 -8.94 -16.79
CA GLU A 11 14.47 -9.64 -17.39
C GLU A 11 15.63 -9.82 -16.39
N ASN A 12 15.76 -8.91 -15.42
CA ASN A 12 16.77 -9.00 -14.36
C ASN A 12 16.31 -9.75 -13.10
N ARG A 13 15.02 -10.07 -12.98
CA ARG A 13 14.44 -10.73 -11.79
C ARG A 13 14.07 -12.18 -12.03
N TYR A 14 13.73 -12.53 -13.25
CA TYR A 14 13.29 -13.88 -13.60
C TYR A 14 14.30 -14.58 -14.47
N GLU A 15 14.43 -15.88 -14.29
CA GLU A 15 15.16 -16.75 -15.23
C GLU A 15 14.49 -16.70 -16.61
N PRO A 16 15.26 -16.72 -17.69
CA PRO A 16 14.69 -16.58 -19.06
C PRO A 16 13.55 -17.54 -19.38
N GLU A 17 13.62 -18.76 -18.83
CA GLU A 17 12.60 -19.80 -19.03
C GLU A 17 11.30 -19.53 -18.26
N LYS A 18 11.36 -18.73 -17.19
CA LYS A 18 10.22 -18.37 -16.34
C LYS A 18 9.69 -16.95 -16.61
N LEU A 19 10.34 -16.23 -17.49
CA LEU A 19 9.99 -14.88 -17.81
C LEU A 19 8.72 -14.82 -18.65
N VAL A 20 7.63 -14.32 -18.05
CA VAL A 20 6.40 -14.02 -18.75
C VAL A 20 6.21 -12.49 -18.81
N VAL A 21 6.49 -11.91 -19.97
CA VAL A 21 6.23 -10.50 -20.20
C VAL A 21 4.87 -10.36 -20.88
N PRO A 22 3.84 -9.83 -20.22
CA PRO A 22 2.53 -9.65 -20.84
C PRO A 22 2.63 -8.73 -22.04
N ALA A 23 2.02 -9.11 -23.17
CA ALA A 23 1.97 -8.28 -24.37
C ALA A 23 0.68 -7.43 -24.38
N GLY A 24 0.74 -6.26 -25.01
CA GLY A 24 -0.45 -5.43 -25.29
C GLY A 24 -1.07 -4.73 -24.06
N LEU A 25 -0.36 -4.66 -22.94
CA LEU A 25 -0.86 -3.93 -21.77
C LEU A 25 -0.89 -2.42 -22.04
N THR A 26 -2.06 -1.82 -21.87
CA THR A 26 -2.28 -0.37 -22.02
C THR A 26 -3.22 0.17 -20.95
N GLY A 27 -3.22 1.48 -20.72
CA GLY A 27 -4.15 2.14 -19.82
C GLY A 27 -4.16 1.55 -18.40
N GLU A 28 -5.32 1.20 -17.89
CA GLU A 28 -5.49 0.67 -16.52
C GLU A 28 -4.88 -0.73 -16.35
N THR A 29 -4.88 -1.57 -17.37
CA THR A 29 -4.26 -2.90 -17.29
C THR A 29 -2.76 -2.81 -17.07
N LEU A 30 -2.10 -1.88 -17.76
CA LEU A 30 -0.67 -1.60 -17.55
C LEU A 30 -0.41 -1.01 -16.15
N LYS A 31 -1.24 -0.08 -15.68
CA LYS A 31 -1.12 0.50 -14.34
C LYS A 31 -1.24 -0.57 -13.25
N ASN A 32 -2.23 -1.45 -13.37
CA ASN A 32 -2.45 -2.52 -12.41
C ASN A 32 -1.31 -3.53 -12.41
N PHE A 33 -0.77 -3.84 -13.57
CA PHE A 33 0.41 -4.69 -13.70
C PHE A 33 1.63 -4.05 -12.99
N ILE A 34 1.90 -2.76 -13.24
CA ILE A 34 2.98 -2.02 -12.59
C ILE A 34 2.81 -1.99 -11.05
N LYS A 35 1.59 -1.77 -10.55
CA LYS A 35 1.28 -1.80 -9.12
C LYS A 35 1.55 -3.17 -8.51
N ALA A 36 1.21 -4.24 -9.24
CA ALA A 36 1.45 -5.62 -8.79
C ALA A 36 2.95 -5.94 -8.73
N GLU A 37 3.72 -5.58 -9.76
CA GLU A 37 5.17 -5.78 -9.77
C GLU A 37 5.88 -4.92 -8.72
N ARG A 38 5.46 -3.66 -8.53
CA ARG A 38 5.97 -2.81 -7.46
C ARG A 38 5.74 -3.44 -6.08
N ARG A 39 4.57 -4.05 -5.85
CA ARG A 39 4.28 -4.74 -4.58
C ARG A 39 5.23 -5.92 -4.32
N LYS A 40 5.57 -6.67 -5.36
CA LYS A 40 6.53 -7.78 -5.26
C LYS A 40 7.94 -7.27 -4.99
N GLU A 41 8.38 -6.28 -5.74
CA GLU A 41 9.72 -5.71 -5.65
C GLU A 41 10.00 -5.07 -4.29
N LEU A 42 9.03 -4.34 -3.73
CA LEU A 42 9.15 -3.65 -2.46
C LEU A 42 8.51 -4.43 -1.29
N CYS A 43 8.40 -5.75 -1.43
CA CYS A 43 7.91 -6.61 -0.37
C CYS A 43 8.83 -6.51 0.86
N PHE A 44 8.25 -6.33 2.04
CA PHE A 44 8.94 -6.12 3.33
C PHE A 44 9.75 -4.81 3.47
N GLU A 45 9.72 -3.92 2.47
CA GLU A 45 10.38 -2.60 2.53
C GLU A 45 9.54 -1.51 3.24
N GLY A 46 8.39 -1.85 3.81
CA GLY A 46 7.50 -0.91 4.50
C GLY A 46 6.73 0.05 3.57
N GLN A 47 6.84 -0.10 2.25
CA GLN A 47 6.25 0.83 1.28
C GLN A 47 4.75 0.63 1.05
N ARG A 48 4.22 -0.55 1.39
CA ARG A 48 2.84 -0.94 1.06
C ARG A 48 1.78 -0.01 1.61
N TRP A 49 1.94 0.47 2.85
CA TRP A 49 1.00 1.40 3.49
C TRP A 49 0.90 2.73 2.74
N PHE A 50 2.03 3.29 2.37
CA PHE A 50 2.09 4.53 1.60
C PHE A 50 1.52 4.37 0.20
N ASP A 51 1.76 3.24 -0.44
CA ASP A 51 1.20 2.92 -1.75
C ASP A 51 -0.33 2.80 -1.68
N LEU A 52 -0.88 2.12 -0.69
CA LEU A 52 -2.33 2.01 -0.48
C LEU A 52 -2.98 3.40 -0.31
N ARG A 53 -2.34 4.30 0.43
CA ARG A 53 -2.83 5.68 0.56
C ARG A 53 -2.82 6.43 -0.76
N ARG A 54 -1.77 6.28 -1.57
CA ARG A 54 -1.68 6.87 -2.92
C ARG A 54 -2.70 6.28 -3.89
N TYR A 55 -3.06 5.01 -3.71
CA TYR A 55 -4.02 4.32 -4.57
C TYR A 55 -5.48 4.55 -4.18
N GLY A 56 -5.74 5.56 -3.35
CA GLY A 56 -7.08 5.97 -2.97
C GLY A 56 -7.64 5.22 -1.75
N MET A 57 -6.76 4.71 -0.88
CA MET A 57 -7.16 4.07 0.39
C MET A 57 -8.24 2.98 0.18
N PRO A 58 -7.95 1.94 -0.59
CA PRO A 58 -8.91 0.89 -0.89
C PRO A 58 -9.28 0.08 0.36
N GLN A 59 -10.42 -0.60 0.31
CA GLN A 59 -10.75 -1.58 1.33
C GLN A 59 -9.74 -2.72 1.34
N ILE A 60 -9.29 -3.11 2.53
CA ILE A 60 -8.47 -4.30 2.75
C ILE A 60 -9.09 -5.18 3.83
N THR A 61 -9.03 -6.48 3.61
CA THR A 61 -9.50 -7.49 4.56
C THR A 61 -8.33 -8.40 4.92
N HIS A 62 -8.19 -8.70 6.18
CA HIS A 62 -7.17 -9.58 6.72
C HIS A 62 -7.79 -10.57 7.69
N GLU A 63 -7.39 -11.82 7.60
CA GLU A 63 -7.80 -12.87 8.53
C GLU A 63 -6.67 -13.17 9.51
N TRP A 64 -6.99 -13.12 10.79
CA TRP A 64 -6.05 -13.42 11.86
C TRP A 64 -6.74 -14.18 12.98
N GLU A 65 -6.18 -15.30 13.40
CA GLU A 65 -6.73 -16.18 14.47
C GLU A 65 -8.23 -16.50 14.31
N GLY A 66 -8.65 -16.79 13.08
CA GLY A 66 -10.05 -17.11 12.78
C GLY A 66 -11.02 -15.91 12.81
N LYS A 67 -10.49 -14.70 12.95
CA LYS A 67 -11.26 -13.45 12.88
C LYS A 67 -10.91 -12.67 11.62
N THR A 68 -11.93 -12.07 11.04
CA THR A 68 -11.79 -11.22 9.85
C THR A 68 -11.75 -9.74 10.27
N TYR A 69 -10.69 -9.07 9.93
CA TYR A 69 -10.52 -7.64 10.15
C TYR A 69 -10.63 -6.91 8.81
N THR A 70 -11.48 -5.90 8.75
CA THR A 70 -11.70 -5.13 7.53
C THR A 70 -11.43 -3.66 7.77
N LEU A 71 -10.46 -3.11 7.04
CA LEU A 71 -10.28 -1.67 6.91
C LEU A 71 -11.10 -1.21 5.72
N LYS A 72 -12.09 -0.35 5.95
CA LYS A 72 -12.98 0.14 4.89
C LYS A 72 -12.25 1.08 3.94
N SER A 73 -12.82 1.28 2.76
CA SER A 73 -12.31 2.30 1.83
C SER A 73 -12.41 3.69 2.47
N ASN A 74 -11.34 4.49 2.35
CA ASN A 74 -11.21 5.81 2.96
C ASN A 74 -11.42 5.84 4.49
N ASP A 75 -11.15 4.73 5.16
CA ASP A 75 -11.27 4.64 6.61
C ASP A 75 -10.33 5.63 7.32
N PRO A 76 -10.78 6.33 8.39
CA PRO A 76 -9.92 7.21 9.19
C PRO A 76 -8.66 6.53 9.71
N SER A 77 -8.69 5.20 9.92
CA SER A 77 -7.54 4.41 10.38
C SER A 77 -6.37 4.34 9.38
N TYR A 78 -6.57 4.80 8.14
CA TYR A 78 -5.47 5.04 7.22
C TYR A 78 -4.54 6.17 7.66
N THR A 79 -4.98 7.01 8.60
CA THR A 79 -4.17 8.06 9.19
C THR A 79 -3.77 7.65 10.60
N MET A 80 -2.48 7.58 10.84
CA MET A 80 -1.95 7.24 12.16
C MET A 80 -2.24 8.38 13.16
N PRO A 81 -2.77 8.08 14.35
CA PRO A 81 -2.93 9.09 15.40
C PRO A 81 -1.57 9.50 15.96
N ILE A 82 -1.50 10.75 16.41
CA ILE A 82 -0.36 11.22 17.20
C ILE A 82 -0.39 10.45 18.55
N PRO A 83 0.72 9.88 19.01
CA PRO A 83 0.77 9.19 20.29
C PRO A 83 0.34 10.09 21.45
N ASP A 84 -0.45 9.54 22.37
CA ASP A 84 -1.00 10.30 23.50
C ASP A 84 0.09 10.96 24.38
N GLU A 85 1.21 10.28 24.55
CA GLU A 85 2.37 10.84 25.27
C GLU A 85 2.89 12.14 24.65
N VAL A 86 2.84 12.27 23.32
CA VAL A 86 3.27 13.47 22.61
C VAL A 86 2.27 14.59 22.83
N LEU A 87 0.97 14.28 22.79
CA LEU A 87 -0.11 15.26 23.06
C LEU A 87 -0.09 15.76 24.50
N ILE A 88 0.18 14.88 25.46
CA ILE A 88 0.30 15.23 26.87
C ILE A 88 1.47 16.19 27.10
N LYS A 89 2.60 15.94 26.47
CA LYS A 89 3.81 16.78 26.59
C LYS A 89 3.71 18.12 25.85
N ASN A 90 2.90 18.18 24.81
CA ASN A 90 2.73 19.40 24.01
C ASN A 90 1.25 19.75 23.83
N LYS A 91 0.72 20.52 24.75
CA LYS A 91 -0.68 20.98 24.77
C LYS A 91 -1.09 21.87 23.59
N ARG A 92 -0.15 22.29 22.74
CA ARG A 92 -0.44 23.04 21.50
C ARG A 92 -0.73 22.15 20.30
N LEU A 93 -0.44 20.85 20.42
CA LEU A 93 -0.75 19.90 19.36
C LEU A 93 -2.20 19.42 19.53
N GLU A 94 -2.93 19.48 18.44
CA GLU A 94 -4.24 18.87 18.32
C GLU A 94 -4.12 17.53 17.61
N GLN A 95 -4.95 16.57 18.01
CA GLN A 95 -5.00 15.26 17.34
C GLN A 95 -5.49 15.43 15.90
N ASN A 96 -4.98 14.62 15.00
CA ASN A 96 -5.45 14.56 13.63
C ASN A 96 -6.96 14.23 13.62
N PRO A 97 -7.82 15.09 13.06
CA PRO A 97 -9.26 14.88 13.07
C PRO A 97 -9.72 13.64 12.32
N LEU A 98 -8.89 13.15 11.39
CA LEU A 98 -9.14 11.92 10.62
C LEU A 98 -8.62 10.65 11.33
N ALA A 99 -7.82 10.80 12.39
CA ALA A 99 -7.32 9.66 13.12
C ALA A 99 -8.43 9.00 13.94
N PRO A 100 -8.46 7.64 13.99
CA PRO A 100 -9.44 6.95 14.81
C PRO A 100 -9.22 7.29 16.28
N LYS A 101 -10.31 7.52 17.01
CA LYS A 101 -10.24 7.62 18.47
C LYS A 101 -9.87 6.25 19.03
N ARG A 102 -8.87 6.20 19.89
CA ARG A 102 -8.59 4.99 20.66
C ARG A 102 -9.62 4.90 21.78
N GLU A 103 -10.35 3.81 21.82
CA GLU A 103 -11.12 3.42 22.99
C GLU A 103 -10.13 2.81 24.00
N ASN A 104 -10.03 3.40 25.18
CA ASN A 104 -9.22 2.88 26.29
C ASN A 104 -9.90 1.69 26.94
#